data_d115ae14639d71be194cdbf9f43e3220
#
_entry.id   d115ae14639d71be194cdbf9f43e3220
#
_cell.length_a   1.000
_cell.length_b   1.000
_cell.length_c   1.000
_cell.angle_alpha   90.00
_cell.angle_beta   90.00
_cell.angle_gamma   90.00
#
_symmetry.space_group_name_H-M   'P 1'
#
loop_
_entity.id
_entity.type
_entity.pdbx_description
1 polymer ?
#
loop_
_entity_poly.entity_id
_entity_poly.type
_entity_poly.pdbx_seq_one_letter_code
_entity_poly.pdbx_strand_id
1 'polypeptide(L)'
;MNDSLPGAGFWALLNPHTGDLGDVHRTARGFSSDLTAIVECEKGPFFVKAMRNRLGGRRDSLIREARVNPFVVPLAPPLKWQAENDEWIVLGFEAVEARGAKFDVGSPDLRAVVGLLGRIGELPLPGVAEGWAETRWNRFADDAVDAALFEGGALLYSDINPSNFMIGEGRTWAVDWSWPTRGAAFIDPACLVVQLVAAGHSPEDAEAWAGRCPAWVDADPRAIDAFASANLRMYRSFAERRPDAAWLKAMETTARSWAAHRGAAV
;
A
#
# COMPACT_ATOMS: atom_id res chain seq x y z
N MET A 1 -10.95 18.71 7.22
CA MET A 1 -11.76 17.90 6.28
C MET A 1 -13.23 18.13 6.62
N ASN A 2 -14.07 18.37 5.61
CA ASN A 2 -15.50 18.61 5.84
C ASN A 2 -16.14 17.26 6.21
N ASP A 3 -16.63 17.13 7.44
CA ASP A 3 -17.21 15.87 7.98
C ASP A 3 -18.60 15.54 7.43
N SER A 4 -19.13 16.36 6.52
CA SER A 4 -20.42 16.13 5.91
C SER A 4 -20.36 14.99 4.87
N LEU A 5 -21.36 14.11 4.91
CA LEU A 5 -21.58 13.11 3.85
C LEU A 5 -21.83 13.83 2.50
N PRO A 6 -21.50 13.19 1.37
CA PRO A 6 -21.80 13.73 0.06
C PRO A 6 -23.29 14.01 -0.14
N GLY A 7 -23.60 14.96 -1.04
CA GLY A 7 -25.00 15.32 -1.34
C GLY A 7 -25.77 14.25 -2.11
N ALA A 8 -27.05 14.49 -2.35
CA ALA A 8 -27.99 13.55 -2.99
C ALA A 8 -27.52 13.04 -4.35
N GLY A 9 -26.80 13.87 -5.15
CA GLY A 9 -26.27 13.46 -6.46
C GLY A 9 -25.22 12.34 -6.37
N PHE A 10 -24.46 12.29 -5.29
CA PHE A 10 -23.52 11.19 -5.04
C PHE A 10 -24.26 9.88 -4.78
N TRP A 11 -25.27 9.91 -3.91
CA TRP A 11 -26.06 8.72 -3.58
C TRP A 11 -26.87 8.20 -4.75
N ALA A 12 -27.39 9.11 -5.59
CA ALA A 12 -28.09 8.74 -6.83
C ALA A 12 -27.15 8.02 -7.82
N LEU A 13 -25.83 8.35 -7.83
CA LEU A 13 -24.83 7.65 -8.63
C LEU A 13 -24.64 6.20 -8.15
N LEU A 14 -24.76 5.93 -6.85
CA LEU A 14 -24.56 4.60 -6.29
C LEU A 14 -25.79 3.71 -6.40
N ASN A 15 -26.98 4.28 -6.44
CA ASN A 15 -28.26 3.56 -6.37
C ASN A 15 -28.39 2.38 -7.35
N PRO A 16 -27.96 2.47 -8.63
CA PRO A 16 -27.99 1.33 -9.56
C PRO A 16 -27.21 0.09 -9.07
N HIS A 17 -26.18 0.33 -8.24
CA HIS A 17 -25.28 -0.71 -7.72
C HIS A 17 -25.68 -1.20 -6.34
N THR A 18 -26.29 -0.34 -5.51
CA THR A 18 -26.61 -0.60 -4.11
C THR A 18 -28.07 -0.98 -3.89
N GLY A 19 -29.00 -0.48 -4.73
CA GLY A 19 -30.41 -0.42 -4.37
C GLY A 19 -30.64 0.55 -3.23
N ASP A 20 -31.64 0.30 -2.39
CA ASP A 20 -31.95 1.14 -1.24
C ASP A 20 -30.79 1.16 -0.24
N LEU A 21 -30.46 2.38 0.20
CA LEU A 21 -29.37 2.63 1.14
C LEU A 21 -29.86 2.47 2.57
N GLY A 22 -29.07 1.76 3.38
CA GLY A 22 -29.18 1.69 4.83
C GLY A 22 -28.19 2.63 5.51
N ASP A 23 -27.48 2.11 6.51
CA ASP A 23 -26.51 2.88 7.29
C ASP A 23 -25.18 3.09 6.51
N VAL A 24 -24.57 4.25 6.76
CA VAL A 24 -23.27 4.62 6.19
C VAL A 24 -22.27 4.89 7.31
N HIS A 25 -21.31 4.00 7.45
CA HIS A 25 -20.27 4.07 8.47
C HIS A 25 -18.95 4.53 7.84
N ARG A 26 -18.60 5.83 8.03
CA ARG A 26 -17.30 6.34 7.56
C ARG A 26 -16.17 5.59 8.24
N THR A 27 -15.15 5.25 7.46
CA THR A 27 -13.91 4.66 7.99
C THR A 27 -12.85 5.75 8.15
N ALA A 28 -12.08 5.68 9.24
CA ALA A 28 -10.95 6.58 9.47
C ALA A 28 -9.75 6.27 8.56
N ARG A 29 -9.85 5.28 7.68
CA ARG A 29 -8.80 4.77 6.79
C ARG A 29 -8.99 5.35 5.40
N GLY A 30 -7.88 5.71 4.73
CA GLY A 30 -7.90 6.26 3.37
C GLY A 30 -7.53 7.73 3.33
N PHE A 31 -6.28 8.06 3.67
CA PHE A 31 -5.77 9.43 3.69
C PHE A 31 -5.83 10.14 2.34
N SER A 32 -5.89 9.40 1.24
CA SER A 32 -5.89 9.95 -0.12
C SER A 32 -7.30 10.11 -0.72
N SER A 33 -8.33 9.51 -0.12
CA SER A 33 -9.71 9.52 -0.63
C SER A 33 -10.55 10.65 -0.03
N ASP A 34 -11.53 11.15 -0.78
CA ASP A 34 -12.48 12.16 -0.28
C ASP A 34 -13.56 11.51 0.59
N LEU A 35 -13.86 10.23 0.33
CA LEU A 35 -14.74 9.40 1.15
C LEU A 35 -14.24 7.96 1.16
N THR A 36 -14.21 7.37 2.36
CA THR A 36 -14.18 5.91 2.56
C THR A 36 -15.25 5.54 3.59
N ALA A 37 -16.08 4.56 3.27
CA ALA A 37 -17.18 4.14 4.13
C ALA A 37 -17.55 2.66 3.90
N ILE A 38 -18.08 2.01 4.94
CA ILE A 38 -18.93 0.83 4.77
C ILE A 38 -20.34 1.35 4.53
N VAL A 39 -20.93 0.92 3.45
CA VAL A 39 -22.31 1.27 3.06
C VAL A 39 -23.16 0.01 3.13
N GLU A 40 -24.05 -0.02 4.13
CA GLU A 40 -25.09 -1.04 4.23
C GLU A 40 -26.19 -0.72 3.21
N CYS A 41 -26.64 -1.71 2.45
CA CYS A 41 -27.63 -1.48 1.40
C CYS A 41 -28.37 -2.77 1.03
N GLU A 42 -29.41 -2.65 0.21
CA GLU A 42 -30.26 -3.76 -0.23
C GLU A 42 -29.43 -4.92 -0.84
N LYS A 43 -28.37 -4.61 -1.61
CA LYS A 43 -27.52 -5.63 -2.28
C LYS A 43 -26.36 -6.13 -1.42
N GLY A 44 -26.36 -5.81 -0.12
CA GLY A 44 -25.32 -6.20 0.84
C GLY A 44 -24.36 -5.06 1.18
N PRO A 45 -23.45 -5.26 2.15
CA PRO A 45 -22.49 -4.25 2.54
C PRO A 45 -21.37 -4.11 1.49
N PHE A 46 -20.99 -2.86 1.20
CA PHE A 46 -19.84 -2.54 0.37
C PHE A 46 -18.86 -1.63 1.10
N PHE A 47 -17.56 -1.87 0.94
CA PHE A 47 -16.56 -0.85 1.23
C PHE A 47 -16.50 0.10 0.02
N VAL A 48 -16.91 1.33 0.22
CA VAL A 48 -16.96 2.38 -0.80
C VAL A 48 -15.78 3.31 -0.67
N LYS A 49 -15.03 3.49 -1.76
CA LYS A 49 -13.93 4.44 -1.88
C LYS A 49 -14.23 5.43 -3.00
N ALA A 50 -14.27 6.72 -2.69
CA ALA A 50 -14.66 7.74 -3.64
C ALA A 50 -13.70 8.94 -3.64
N MET A 51 -13.52 9.52 -4.81
CA MET A 51 -12.75 10.74 -5.03
C MET A 51 -13.49 11.68 -5.96
N ARG A 52 -13.20 12.99 -5.82
CA ARG A 52 -13.62 13.97 -6.81
C ARG A 52 -12.99 13.65 -8.16
N ASN A 53 -13.81 13.64 -9.21
CA ASN A 53 -13.39 13.33 -10.57
C ASN A 53 -12.61 14.50 -11.20
N ARG A 54 -11.41 14.75 -10.66
CA ARG A 54 -10.49 15.79 -11.13
C ARG A 54 -9.21 15.12 -11.64
N LEU A 55 -8.78 15.49 -12.83
CA LEU A 55 -7.52 15.00 -13.40
C LEU A 55 -6.35 15.20 -12.44
N GLY A 56 -5.50 14.20 -12.33
CA GLY A 56 -4.31 14.20 -11.48
C GLY A 56 -4.09 12.90 -10.72
N GLY A 57 -2.98 12.81 -10.00
CA GLY A 57 -2.49 11.57 -9.39
C GLY A 57 -3.47 10.89 -8.44
N ARG A 58 -4.33 11.63 -7.73
CA ARG A 58 -5.36 11.03 -6.85
C ARG A 58 -6.39 10.22 -7.66
N ARG A 59 -6.91 10.80 -8.75
CA ARG A 59 -7.83 10.10 -9.65
C ARG A 59 -7.14 8.90 -10.31
N ASP A 60 -5.90 9.11 -10.76
CA ASP A 60 -5.12 8.05 -11.43
C ASP A 60 -4.86 6.87 -10.49
N SER A 61 -4.63 7.12 -9.18
CA SER A 61 -4.44 6.07 -8.20
C SER A 61 -5.70 5.20 -8.03
N LEU A 62 -6.89 5.82 -8.00
CA LEU A 62 -8.15 5.08 -7.90
C LEU A 62 -8.42 4.25 -9.16
N ILE A 63 -8.10 4.79 -10.34
CA ILE A 63 -8.20 4.06 -11.62
C ILE A 63 -7.22 2.88 -11.64
N ARG A 64 -5.99 3.05 -11.14
CA ARG A 64 -5.01 1.95 -11.05
C ARG A 64 -5.51 0.85 -10.13
N GLU A 65 -6.07 1.21 -8.98
CA GLU A 65 -6.66 0.26 -8.04
C GLU A 65 -7.78 -0.57 -8.69
N ALA A 66 -8.69 0.08 -9.41
CA ALA A 66 -9.75 -0.62 -10.15
C ALA A 66 -9.18 -1.56 -11.23
N ARG A 67 -8.16 -1.12 -11.97
CA ARG A 67 -7.56 -1.88 -13.07
C ARG A 67 -6.74 -3.07 -12.61
N VAL A 68 -6.06 -2.97 -11.46
CA VAL A 68 -5.25 -4.07 -10.93
C VAL A 68 -6.08 -5.09 -10.16
N ASN A 69 -7.21 -4.69 -9.59
CA ASN A 69 -8.01 -5.52 -8.69
C ASN A 69 -8.30 -6.94 -9.23
N PRO A 70 -8.72 -7.15 -10.49
CA PRO A 70 -8.99 -8.50 -11.01
C PRO A 70 -7.78 -9.45 -10.95
N PHE A 71 -6.58 -8.93 -10.93
CA PHE A 71 -5.33 -9.70 -10.94
C PHE A 71 -4.78 -9.99 -9.54
N VAL A 72 -5.24 -9.25 -8.53
CA VAL A 72 -4.78 -9.39 -7.14
C VAL A 72 -5.80 -10.10 -6.24
N VAL A 73 -6.99 -10.39 -6.74
CA VAL A 73 -7.95 -11.30 -6.06
C VAL A 73 -7.40 -12.73 -6.13
N PRO A 74 -7.43 -13.50 -5.05
CA PRO A 74 -8.12 -13.28 -3.76
C PRO A 74 -7.25 -12.65 -2.66
N LEU A 75 -6.10 -12.04 -2.97
CA LEU A 75 -5.22 -11.40 -1.98
C LEU A 75 -5.75 -10.02 -1.57
N ALA A 76 -6.65 -9.44 -2.37
CA ALA A 76 -7.41 -8.23 -2.07
C ALA A 76 -8.92 -8.53 -2.09
N PRO A 77 -9.75 -7.71 -1.43
CA PRO A 77 -11.19 -7.76 -1.61
C PRO A 77 -11.57 -7.48 -3.07
N PRO A 78 -12.50 -8.24 -3.67
CA PRO A 78 -12.89 -8.01 -5.05
C PRO A 78 -13.65 -6.69 -5.23
N LEU A 79 -13.34 -5.97 -6.30
CA LEU A 79 -14.14 -4.85 -6.78
C LEU A 79 -15.44 -5.39 -7.36
N LYS A 80 -16.57 -5.00 -6.79
CA LYS A 80 -17.90 -5.46 -7.21
C LYS A 80 -18.50 -4.55 -8.27
N TRP A 81 -18.25 -3.26 -8.16
CA TRP A 81 -18.76 -2.26 -9.09
C TRP A 81 -17.91 -0.99 -9.07
N GLN A 82 -18.03 -0.21 -10.14
CA GLN A 82 -17.52 1.15 -10.23
C GLN A 82 -18.59 2.07 -10.81
N ALA A 83 -18.56 3.34 -10.40
CA ALA A 83 -19.45 4.37 -10.91
C ALA A 83 -18.69 5.68 -11.09
N GLU A 84 -19.04 6.44 -12.11
CA GLU A 84 -18.41 7.69 -12.45
C GLU A 84 -19.42 8.68 -13.02
N ASN A 85 -19.27 9.95 -12.65
CA ASN A 85 -19.92 11.10 -13.29
C ASN A 85 -18.94 12.28 -13.33
N ASP A 86 -19.39 13.45 -13.76
CA ASP A 86 -18.52 14.64 -13.87
C ASP A 86 -17.90 15.06 -12.52
N GLU A 87 -18.52 14.71 -11.40
CA GLU A 87 -18.11 15.15 -10.06
C GLU A 87 -17.35 14.08 -9.28
N TRP A 88 -17.67 12.80 -9.47
CA TRP A 88 -17.18 11.71 -8.65
C TRP A 88 -16.71 10.49 -9.48
N ILE A 89 -15.68 9.83 -8.97
CA ILE A 89 -15.31 8.46 -9.31
C ILE A 89 -15.38 7.61 -8.04
N VAL A 90 -16.04 6.46 -8.13
CA VAL A 90 -16.39 5.63 -6.97
C VAL A 90 -16.11 4.17 -7.27
N LEU A 91 -15.48 3.49 -6.32
CA LEU A 91 -15.27 2.04 -6.32
C LEU A 91 -16.02 1.41 -5.15
N GLY A 92 -16.76 0.33 -5.40
CA GLY A 92 -17.42 -0.48 -4.41
C GLY A 92 -16.79 -1.87 -4.33
N PHE A 93 -16.07 -2.12 -3.26
CA PHE A 93 -15.46 -3.42 -2.97
C PHE A 93 -16.35 -4.25 -2.05
N GLU A 94 -16.15 -5.57 -2.08
CA GLU A 94 -16.71 -6.46 -1.06
C GLU A 94 -16.26 -5.98 0.32
N ALA A 95 -17.22 -5.77 1.22
CA ALA A 95 -16.92 -5.49 2.61
C ALA A 95 -16.41 -6.76 3.29
N VAL A 96 -15.28 -6.66 3.99
CA VAL A 96 -14.68 -7.80 4.71
C VAL A 96 -14.73 -7.56 6.21
N GLU A 97 -15.11 -8.57 6.96
CA GLU A 97 -15.04 -8.56 8.42
C GLU A 97 -13.60 -8.82 8.85
N ALA A 98 -12.88 -7.74 9.14
CA ALA A 98 -11.47 -7.80 9.46
C ALA A 98 -10.99 -6.58 10.24
N ARG A 99 -9.90 -6.75 10.97
CA ARG A 99 -9.18 -5.66 11.62
C ARG A 99 -7.85 -5.37 10.93
N GLY A 100 -7.29 -4.21 11.15
CA GLY A 100 -5.91 -3.91 10.73
C GLY A 100 -4.90 -4.82 11.44
N ALA A 101 -3.84 -5.18 10.73
CA ALA A 101 -2.73 -5.92 11.31
C ALA A 101 -1.96 -5.09 12.34
N LYS A 102 -1.26 -5.78 13.24
CA LYS A 102 -0.31 -5.18 14.18
C LYS A 102 1.11 -5.60 13.79
N PHE A 103 2.00 -4.62 13.74
CA PHE A 103 3.41 -4.85 13.39
C PHE A 103 4.35 -4.82 14.61
N ASP A 104 3.79 -4.65 15.80
CA ASP A 104 4.57 -4.60 17.05
C ASP A 104 5.41 -5.87 17.24
N VAL A 105 6.50 -5.74 18.00
CA VAL A 105 7.35 -6.87 18.38
C VAL A 105 6.52 -7.96 19.08
N GLY A 106 6.66 -9.19 18.62
CA GLY A 106 5.90 -10.34 19.13
C GLY A 106 4.46 -10.44 18.61
N SER A 107 4.02 -9.58 17.69
CA SER A 107 2.67 -9.66 17.12
C SER A 107 2.44 -11.00 16.42
N PRO A 108 1.33 -11.70 16.72
CA PRO A 108 0.96 -12.94 16.03
C PRO A 108 0.60 -12.71 14.56
N ASP A 109 0.27 -11.46 14.17
CA ASP A 109 -0.17 -11.10 12.84
C ASP A 109 0.97 -11.17 11.81
N LEU A 110 2.23 -11.00 12.24
CA LEU A 110 3.39 -10.93 11.34
C LEU A 110 3.53 -12.16 10.45
N ARG A 111 3.20 -13.34 10.96
CA ARG A 111 3.22 -14.56 10.16
C ARG A 111 2.24 -14.48 8.98
N ALA A 112 1.03 -14.00 9.23
CA ALA A 112 0.00 -13.85 8.21
C ALA A 112 0.35 -12.74 7.20
N VAL A 113 0.92 -11.62 7.67
CA VAL A 113 1.39 -10.50 6.83
C VAL A 113 2.50 -10.96 5.88
N VAL A 114 3.53 -11.63 6.40
CA VAL A 114 4.65 -12.14 5.59
C VAL A 114 4.19 -13.22 4.61
N GLY A 115 3.29 -14.12 5.04
CA GLY A 115 2.70 -15.12 4.15
C GLY A 115 1.89 -14.50 3.01
N LEU A 116 1.15 -13.42 3.28
CA LEU A 116 0.43 -12.68 2.25
C LEU A 116 1.40 -11.97 1.30
N LEU A 117 2.44 -11.34 1.85
CA LEU A 117 3.45 -10.64 1.06
C LEU A 117 4.22 -11.59 0.12
N GLY A 118 4.55 -12.79 0.60
CA GLY A 118 5.13 -13.85 -0.23
C GLY A 118 4.23 -14.21 -1.41
N ARG A 119 2.92 -14.37 -1.16
CA ARG A 119 1.92 -14.66 -2.22
C ARG A 119 1.75 -13.49 -3.20
N ILE A 120 1.87 -12.24 -2.73
CA ILE A 120 1.88 -11.06 -3.62
C ILE A 120 3.07 -11.13 -4.56
N GLY A 121 4.26 -11.46 -4.05
CA GLY A 121 5.48 -11.60 -4.86
C GLY A 121 5.42 -12.73 -5.91
N GLU A 122 4.51 -13.69 -5.76
CA GLU A 122 4.26 -14.78 -6.73
C GLU A 122 3.25 -14.40 -7.83
N LEU A 123 2.57 -13.24 -7.71
CA LEU A 123 1.63 -12.80 -8.71
C LEU A 123 2.35 -12.48 -10.03
N PRO A 124 1.83 -12.95 -11.17
CA PRO A 124 2.34 -12.53 -12.46
C PRO A 124 2.10 -11.04 -12.68
N LEU A 125 3.04 -10.36 -13.34
CA LEU A 125 2.84 -8.97 -13.73
C LEU A 125 1.69 -8.89 -14.75
N PRO A 126 0.57 -8.21 -14.43
CA PRO A 126 -0.52 -8.08 -15.39
C PRO A 126 -0.17 -7.04 -16.46
N GLY A 127 -0.65 -7.23 -17.69
CA GLY A 127 -0.40 -6.32 -18.81
C GLY A 127 -0.77 -4.86 -18.51
N VAL A 128 -1.79 -4.62 -17.67
CA VAL A 128 -2.16 -3.26 -17.24
C VAL A 128 -1.08 -2.55 -16.42
N ALA A 129 -0.15 -3.28 -15.81
CA ALA A 129 0.92 -2.75 -14.96
C ALA A 129 2.28 -2.67 -15.66
N GLU A 130 2.44 -3.16 -16.90
CA GLU A 130 3.72 -3.15 -17.63
C GLU A 130 4.36 -1.76 -17.69
N GLY A 131 3.54 -0.72 -17.88
CA GLY A 131 3.98 0.68 -17.96
C GLY A 131 4.13 1.39 -16.60
N TRP A 132 3.85 0.72 -15.48
CA TRP A 132 3.87 1.35 -14.14
C TRP A 132 5.21 1.17 -13.44
N ALA A 133 6.31 1.59 -14.09
CA ALA A 133 7.65 1.44 -13.52
C ALA A 133 7.76 2.07 -12.13
N GLU A 134 8.38 1.33 -11.19
CA GLU A 134 8.74 1.87 -9.89
C GLU A 134 9.96 2.79 -10.02
N THR A 135 9.82 4.03 -9.64
CA THR A 135 10.88 5.05 -9.80
C THR A 135 11.09 5.92 -8.55
N ARG A 136 10.35 5.63 -7.45
CA ARG A 136 10.40 6.48 -6.24
C ARG A 136 11.78 6.63 -5.65
N TRP A 137 12.57 5.56 -5.71
CA TRP A 137 13.91 5.52 -5.09
C TRP A 137 15.05 5.86 -6.06
N ASN A 138 14.82 5.84 -7.40
CA ASN A 138 15.87 6.02 -8.40
C ASN A 138 16.67 7.32 -8.19
N ARG A 139 16.00 8.44 -7.92
CA ARG A 139 16.66 9.75 -7.69
C ARG A 139 17.42 9.82 -6.37
N PHE A 140 17.28 8.83 -5.51
CA PHE A 140 17.93 8.71 -4.21
C PHE A 140 19.01 7.62 -4.20
N ALA A 141 19.19 6.88 -5.29
CA ALA A 141 20.30 5.98 -5.50
C ALA A 141 21.64 6.75 -5.56
N ASP A 142 22.75 6.10 -5.29
CA ASP A 142 24.06 6.76 -5.34
C ASP A 142 24.43 7.13 -6.77
N ASP A 143 24.11 6.25 -7.70
CA ASP A 143 24.32 6.46 -9.13
C ASP A 143 23.28 5.69 -9.99
N ALA A 144 23.45 5.72 -11.30
CA ALA A 144 22.56 5.03 -12.23
C ALA A 144 22.66 3.49 -12.15
N VAL A 145 23.82 2.97 -11.71
CA VAL A 145 24.01 1.51 -11.55
C VAL A 145 23.20 1.00 -10.37
N ASP A 146 23.23 1.72 -9.26
CA ASP A 146 22.42 1.39 -8.08
C ASP A 146 20.93 1.61 -8.34
N ALA A 147 20.55 2.65 -9.08
CA ALA A 147 19.16 2.87 -9.49
C ALA A 147 18.62 1.71 -10.35
N ALA A 148 19.44 1.14 -11.22
CA ALA A 148 19.07 0.00 -12.06
C ALA A 148 18.79 -1.28 -11.25
N LEU A 149 19.32 -1.40 -10.02
CA LEU A 149 19.03 -2.53 -9.12
C LEU A 149 17.57 -2.54 -8.62
N PHE A 150 16.84 -1.42 -8.74
CA PHE A 150 15.43 -1.32 -8.38
C PHE A 150 14.49 -1.69 -9.52
N GLU A 151 15.03 -1.85 -10.73
CA GLU A 151 14.27 -2.28 -11.89
C GLU A 151 13.97 -3.79 -11.83
N GLY A 152 12.83 -4.18 -12.38
CA GLY A 152 12.44 -5.58 -12.42
C GLY A 152 11.10 -5.80 -13.10
N GLY A 153 10.65 -7.05 -13.11
CA GLY A 153 9.41 -7.49 -13.73
C GLY A 153 8.33 -7.90 -12.73
N ALA A 154 8.52 -7.69 -11.43
CA ALA A 154 7.53 -8.07 -10.43
C ALA A 154 6.43 -7.01 -10.31
N LEU A 155 5.20 -7.47 -10.04
CA LEU A 155 4.13 -6.60 -9.54
C LEU A 155 4.43 -6.26 -8.09
N LEU A 156 4.60 -4.99 -7.79
CA LEU A 156 4.82 -4.49 -6.44
C LEU A 156 3.53 -3.91 -5.86
N TYR A 157 3.25 -4.24 -4.64
CA TYR A 157 2.20 -3.62 -3.83
C TYR A 157 2.63 -2.25 -3.31
N SER A 158 3.85 -2.18 -2.81
CA SER A 158 4.66 -1.01 -2.44
C SER A 158 4.12 -0.09 -1.34
N ASP A 159 2.88 -0.23 -0.89
CA ASP A 159 2.30 0.55 0.23
C ASP A 159 2.19 -0.32 1.50
N ILE A 160 3.33 -0.81 1.96
CA ILE A 160 3.43 -1.68 3.14
C ILE A 160 3.27 -0.84 4.40
N ASN A 161 2.14 -0.99 5.08
CA ASN A 161 1.88 -0.42 6.40
C ASN A 161 0.79 -1.23 7.13
N PRO A 162 0.70 -1.18 8.48
CA PRO A 162 -0.21 -2.04 9.24
C PRO A 162 -1.69 -1.83 8.90
N SER A 163 -2.10 -0.63 8.47
CA SER A 163 -3.50 -0.35 8.14
C SER A 163 -3.94 -0.96 6.80
N ASN A 164 -2.99 -1.32 5.94
CA ASN A 164 -3.26 -1.89 4.64
C ASN A 164 -3.27 -3.43 4.61
N PHE A 165 -2.98 -4.07 5.75
CA PHE A 165 -3.14 -5.52 5.92
C PHE A 165 -4.33 -5.79 6.85
N MET A 166 -5.33 -6.50 6.34
CA MET A 166 -6.56 -6.79 7.04
C MET A 166 -6.57 -8.25 7.50
N ILE A 167 -6.70 -8.46 8.81
CA ILE A 167 -6.74 -9.79 9.43
C ILE A 167 -8.18 -10.14 9.77
N GLY A 168 -8.73 -11.11 9.05
CA GLY A 168 -10.03 -11.72 9.33
C GLY A 168 -9.90 -13.15 9.82
N GLU A 169 -11.03 -13.83 10.02
CA GLU A 169 -11.04 -15.23 10.43
C GLU A 169 -10.51 -16.13 9.30
N GLY A 170 -9.35 -16.75 9.54
CA GLY A 170 -8.70 -17.66 8.59
C GLY A 170 -8.20 -17.03 7.30
N ARG A 171 -8.26 -15.70 7.15
CA ARG A 171 -7.89 -15.01 5.92
C ARG A 171 -7.25 -13.65 6.17
N THR A 172 -6.34 -13.28 5.30
CA THR A 172 -5.66 -11.98 5.31
C THR A 172 -5.74 -11.35 3.92
N TRP A 173 -5.98 -10.04 3.87
CA TRP A 173 -6.05 -9.27 2.63
C TRP A 173 -5.06 -8.11 2.67
N ALA A 174 -4.51 -7.76 1.51
CA ALA A 174 -3.87 -6.48 1.24
C ALA A 174 -4.90 -5.55 0.59
N VAL A 175 -5.15 -4.40 1.21
CA VAL A 175 -6.12 -3.39 0.74
C VAL A 175 -5.40 -2.12 0.28
N ASP A 176 -6.11 -1.22 -0.38
CA ASP A 176 -5.53 0.04 -0.90
C ASP A 176 -4.43 -0.18 -1.95
N TRP A 177 -4.77 -0.85 -3.03
CA TRP A 177 -3.91 -1.04 -4.20
C TRP A 177 -3.84 0.22 -5.09
N SER A 178 -3.70 1.39 -4.47
CA SER A 178 -3.74 2.68 -5.16
C SER A 178 -2.48 2.97 -5.97
N TRP A 179 -1.34 2.38 -5.61
CA TRP A 179 -0.04 2.65 -6.24
C TRP A 179 0.75 1.38 -6.58
N PRO A 180 0.13 0.38 -7.24
CA PRO A 180 0.87 -0.77 -7.70
C PRO A 180 1.87 -0.34 -8.77
N THR A 181 3.07 -0.92 -8.73
CA THR A 181 4.15 -0.60 -9.66
C THR A 181 4.83 -1.87 -10.17
N ARG A 182 5.67 -1.73 -11.17
CA ARG A 182 6.55 -2.79 -11.68
C ARG A 182 7.98 -2.49 -11.28
N GLY A 183 8.66 -3.42 -10.60
CA GLY A 183 10.03 -3.23 -10.14
C GLY A 183 10.70 -4.51 -9.69
N ALA A 184 11.82 -4.38 -8.97
CA ALA A 184 12.53 -5.50 -8.39
C ALA A 184 11.72 -6.10 -7.23
N ALA A 185 11.55 -7.42 -7.24
CA ALA A 185 10.66 -8.14 -6.33
C ALA A 185 10.98 -7.93 -4.84
N PHE A 186 12.24 -7.68 -4.49
CA PHE A 186 12.67 -7.50 -3.10
C PHE A 186 12.17 -6.18 -2.47
N ILE A 187 11.68 -5.22 -3.26
CA ILE A 187 11.26 -3.90 -2.77
C ILE A 187 10.13 -4.01 -1.74
N ASP A 188 9.14 -4.86 -1.98
CA ASP A 188 8.04 -5.04 -1.03
C ASP A 188 8.51 -5.60 0.32
N PRO A 189 9.30 -6.71 0.39
CA PRO A 189 9.91 -7.13 1.66
C PRO A 189 10.83 -6.07 2.29
N ALA A 190 11.55 -5.27 1.49
CA ALA A 190 12.38 -4.18 1.99
C ALA A 190 11.54 -3.06 2.63
N CYS A 191 10.38 -2.73 2.03
CA CYS A 191 9.41 -1.82 2.65
C CYS A 191 8.87 -2.37 3.97
N LEU A 192 8.65 -3.70 4.07
CA LEU A 192 8.26 -4.33 5.32
C LEU A 192 9.34 -4.15 6.40
N VAL A 193 10.62 -4.34 6.09
CA VAL A 193 11.72 -4.10 7.05
C VAL A 193 11.62 -2.71 7.66
N VAL A 194 11.46 -1.68 6.83
CA VAL A 194 11.31 -0.30 7.30
C VAL A 194 10.13 -0.14 8.26
N GLN A 195 8.99 -0.74 7.95
CA GLN A 195 7.79 -0.66 8.79
C GLN A 195 7.94 -1.42 10.11
N LEU A 196 8.63 -2.56 10.10
CA LEU A 196 8.91 -3.32 11.33
C LEU A 196 9.88 -2.58 12.24
N VAL A 197 10.94 -1.97 11.70
CA VAL A 197 11.84 -1.13 12.48
C VAL A 197 11.11 0.08 13.07
N ALA A 198 10.20 0.70 12.30
CA ALA A 198 9.33 1.77 12.80
C ALA A 198 8.40 1.31 13.93
N ALA A 199 8.02 0.03 13.93
CA ALA A 199 7.20 -0.60 14.98
C ALA A 199 8.02 -1.12 16.17
N GLY A 200 9.34 -0.86 16.22
CA GLY A 200 10.22 -1.16 17.35
C GLY A 200 11.02 -2.45 17.25
N HIS A 201 11.01 -3.14 16.10
CA HIS A 201 11.90 -4.27 15.86
C HIS A 201 13.36 -3.79 15.69
N SER A 202 14.32 -4.64 16.06
CA SER A 202 15.69 -4.44 15.59
C SER A 202 15.77 -4.61 14.07
N PRO A 203 16.72 -3.96 13.37
CA PRO A 203 16.92 -4.21 11.94
C PRO A 203 17.17 -5.68 11.61
N GLU A 204 17.91 -6.40 12.46
CA GLU A 204 18.18 -7.83 12.31
C GLU A 204 16.88 -8.66 12.39
N ASP A 205 16.02 -8.41 13.38
CA ASP A 205 14.75 -9.09 13.51
C ASP A 205 13.80 -8.77 12.34
N ALA A 206 13.79 -7.52 11.90
CA ALA A 206 13.00 -7.07 10.75
C ALA A 206 13.43 -7.77 9.45
N GLU A 207 14.73 -7.89 9.20
CA GLU A 207 15.26 -8.65 8.07
C GLU A 207 15.00 -10.16 8.19
N ALA A 208 15.03 -10.71 9.42
CA ALA A 208 14.65 -12.12 9.64
C ALA A 208 13.18 -12.40 9.28
N TRP A 209 12.29 -11.41 9.43
CA TRP A 209 10.91 -11.50 8.93
C TRP A 209 10.86 -11.40 7.41
N ALA A 210 11.53 -10.43 6.78
CA ALA A 210 11.62 -10.28 5.33
C ALA A 210 12.23 -11.53 4.67
N GLY A 211 13.22 -12.15 5.31
CA GLY A 211 13.89 -13.39 4.89
C GLY A 211 12.97 -14.61 4.75
N ARG A 212 11.71 -14.51 5.14
CA ARG A 212 10.68 -15.53 4.89
C ARG A 212 9.97 -15.35 3.54
N CYS A 213 10.23 -14.23 2.84
CA CYS A 213 9.73 -13.97 1.51
C CYS A 213 10.77 -14.45 0.47
N PRO A 214 10.42 -15.32 -0.49
CA PRO A 214 11.35 -15.77 -1.54
C PRO A 214 12.02 -14.59 -2.26
N ALA A 215 11.27 -13.54 -2.57
CA ALA A 215 11.78 -12.34 -3.24
C ALA A 215 12.91 -11.62 -2.48
N TRP A 216 12.98 -11.76 -1.15
CA TRP A 216 14.11 -11.27 -0.36
C TRP A 216 15.29 -12.21 -0.40
N VAL A 217 15.05 -13.51 -0.29
CA VAL A 217 16.11 -14.54 -0.27
C VAL A 217 16.87 -14.58 -1.60
N ASP A 218 16.15 -14.40 -2.70
CA ASP A 218 16.69 -14.44 -4.07
C ASP A 218 17.33 -13.10 -4.49
N ALA A 219 17.23 -12.04 -3.68
CA ALA A 219 17.76 -10.73 -4.02
C ALA A 219 19.29 -10.67 -3.86
N ASP A 220 19.94 -9.92 -4.76
CA ASP A 220 21.33 -9.53 -4.57
C ASP A 220 21.45 -8.68 -3.29
N PRO A 221 22.28 -9.08 -2.29
CA PRO A 221 22.50 -8.29 -1.08
C PRO A 221 22.89 -6.84 -1.38
N ARG A 222 23.64 -6.58 -2.46
CA ARG A 222 23.99 -5.24 -2.91
C ARG A 222 22.75 -4.41 -3.29
N ALA A 223 21.72 -5.02 -3.89
CA ALA A 223 20.48 -4.33 -4.23
C ALA A 223 19.72 -3.89 -2.96
N ILE A 224 19.73 -4.74 -1.93
CA ILE A 224 19.15 -4.41 -0.63
C ILE A 224 19.93 -3.27 0.05
N ASP A 225 21.27 -3.29 0.00
CA ASP A 225 22.13 -2.22 0.56
C ASP A 225 21.88 -0.88 -0.13
N ALA A 226 21.84 -0.88 -1.46
CA ALA A 226 21.53 0.29 -2.27
C ALA A 226 20.13 0.84 -1.96
N PHE A 227 19.13 -0.04 -1.78
CA PHE A 227 17.78 0.35 -1.43
C PHE A 227 17.69 0.94 -0.02
N ALA A 228 18.34 0.35 0.97
CA ALA A 228 18.39 0.88 2.35
C ALA A 228 18.98 2.29 2.37
N SER A 229 20.06 2.52 1.62
CA SER A 229 20.71 3.83 1.47
C SER A 229 19.80 4.84 0.77
N ALA A 230 19.17 4.44 -0.35
CA ALA A 230 18.23 5.29 -1.09
C ALA A 230 17.00 5.65 -0.23
N ASN A 231 16.49 4.70 0.55
CA ASN A 231 15.36 4.91 1.45
C ASN A 231 15.67 5.93 2.54
N LEU A 232 16.87 5.85 3.16
CA LEU A 232 17.35 6.85 4.11
C LEU A 232 17.39 8.25 3.48
N ARG A 233 18.01 8.38 2.29
CA ARG A 233 18.09 9.67 1.59
C ARG A 233 16.71 10.23 1.24
N MET A 234 15.80 9.37 0.86
CA MET A 234 14.41 9.75 0.57
C MET A 234 13.72 10.33 1.81
N TYR A 235 13.75 9.63 2.95
CA TYR A 235 13.09 10.13 4.17
C TYR A 235 13.77 11.36 4.74
N ARG A 236 15.10 11.46 4.67
CA ARG A 236 15.86 12.67 5.02
C ARG A 236 15.38 13.86 4.18
N SER A 237 15.35 13.71 2.86
CA SER A 237 14.85 14.77 1.96
C SER A 237 13.40 15.17 2.23
N PHE A 238 12.55 14.23 2.61
CA PHE A 238 11.16 14.53 2.95
C PHE A 238 11.03 15.23 4.31
N ALA A 239 11.82 14.82 5.32
CA ALA A 239 11.85 15.46 6.64
C ALA A 239 12.37 16.91 6.55
N GLU A 240 13.41 17.16 5.75
CA GLU A 240 13.95 18.51 5.51
C GLU A 240 12.90 19.43 4.84
N ARG A 241 12.12 18.92 3.89
CA ARG A 241 11.08 19.71 3.20
C ARG A 241 9.84 19.97 4.06
N ARG A 242 9.60 19.13 5.06
CA ARG A 242 8.44 19.22 5.97
C ARG A 242 8.89 19.03 7.42
N PRO A 243 9.61 20.01 7.98
CA PRO A 243 10.20 19.88 9.33
C PRO A 243 9.17 19.73 10.45
N ASP A 244 7.94 20.17 10.23
CA ASP A 244 6.84 20.04 11.18
C ASP A 244 6.18 18.65 11.17
N ALA A 245 6.48 17.81 10.19
CA ALA A 245 5.94 16.47 10.10
C ALA A 245 6.76 15.48 10.97
N ALA A 246 6.41 15.35 12.24
CA ALA A 246 7.13 14.51 13.21
C ALA A 246 7.27 13.05 12.73
N TRP A 247 6.27 12.52 12.02
CA TRP A 247 6.32 11.17 11.48
C TRP A 247 7.42 10.98 10.42
N LEU A 248 7.75 12.02 9.62
CA LEU A 248 8.86 11.94 8.66
C LEU A 248 10.21 11.86 9.36
N LYS A 249 10.40 12.58 10.47
CA LYS A 249 11.60 12.46 11.30
C LYS A 249 11.74 11.07 11.92
N ALA A 250 10.63 10.49 12.38
CA ALA A 250 10.60 9.12 12.88
C ALA A 250 10.99 8.12 11.79
N MET A 251 10.44 8.27 10.57
CA MET A 251 10.80 7.42 9.44
C MET A 251 12.25 7.60 8.98
N GLU A 252 12.81 8.82 9.04
CA GLU A 252 14.23 9.05 8.79
C GLU A 252 15.10 8.32 9.81
N THR A 253 14.77 8.40 11.09
CA THR A 253 15.49 7.69 12.18
C THR A 253 15.44 6.18 11.96
N THR A 254 14.28 5.65 11.59
CA THR A 254 14.07 4.24 11.24
C THR A 254 14.96 3.81 10.06
N ALA A 255 14.89 4.55 8.95
CA ALA A 255 15.67 4.26 7.76
C ALA A 255 17.18 4.36 8.01
N ARG A 256 17.61 5.31 8.86
CA ARG A 256 19.01 5.45 9.32
C ARG A 256 19.47 4.22 10.09
N SER A 257 18.64 3.72 11.03
CA SER A 257 18.97 2.52 11.80
C SER A 257 19.17 1.31 10.91
N TRP A 258 18.27 1.11 9.93
CA TRP A 258 18.41 0.01 8.98
C TRP A 258 19.61 0.18 8.05
N ALA A 259 19.81 1.36 7.47
CA ALA A 259 20.96 1.64 6.59
C ALA A 259 22.31 1.43 7.32
N ALA A 260 22.41 1.86 8.60
CA ALA A 260 23.59 1.61 9.43
C ALA A 260 23.82 0.11 9.68
N HIS A 261 22.76 -0.66 9.94
CA HIS A 261 22.85 -2.12 10.08
C HIS A 261 23.39 -2.78 8.80
N ARG A 262 23.01 -2.24 7.63
CA ARG A 262 23.49 -2.70 6.31
C ARG A 262 24.90 -2.16 5.95
N GLY A 263 25.56 -1.44 6.85
CA GLY A 263 26.91 -0.92 6.65
C GLY A 263 27.00 0.36 5.80
N ALA A 264 25.86 1.01 5.50
CA ALA A 264 25.87 2.28 4.80
C ALA A 264 26.49 3.40 5.66
N ALA A 265 27.24 4.31 5.05
CA ALA A 265 27.68 5.55 5.70
C ALA A 265 26.46 6.45 5.95
N VAL A 266 26.14 6.77 7.19
CA VAL A 266 24.92 7.49 7.64
C VAL A 266 25.19 8.87 8.19
#